data_373000c3c323de4cb722fc00f3490208
#
_entry.id   373000c3c323de4cb722fc00f3490208
#
_cell.length_a   1.000
_cell.length_b   1.000
_cell.length_c   1.000
_cell.angle_alpha   90.00
_cell.angle_beta   90.00
_cell.angle_gamma   90.00
#
_symmetry.space_group_name_H-M   'P 1'
#
loop_
_entity.id
_entity.type
_entity.pdbx_description
1 polymer ?
#
loop_
_entity_poly.entity_id
_entity_poly.type
_entity_poly.pdbx_seq_one_letter_code
_entity_poly.pdbx_strand_id
1 'polypeptide(L)'
;MSTNRYAIEIGKNGGYEFFTAFFNNSLNYNRFYQKIPQDTAIDIVRANIIQPNQEFLNNKNIERHVNKNNNLDTKKYNVVLIMIESLSAKFMGKFGNTESITPNLDKLADDSIFFTNFYATGTRTVRGLEAVTLSVPPTPGSSIIRRPNNTNLFNASTIFKKAGYDISFIFGGYSYFDNLNKFFSSNNYKVIDRSDFSSEEISFSNVWGVADEDLLFKALGELDKNYKAGKPFLSLIMTTSNHRPYTFPDGRIDLPSGGGRNAAVKYTDYAIGKFFEEARKKEWFKDTIFVITADHCAASAGKVNLPVAQYHIPLMIYNPHILKPKQIDNLASQIDIIPTVLGLLNLPHTTKLWGTDILNFPANRAFISTYQLLGYMKDEHLIILAPNSKAKAYQLSGTNQYEIDDNVGNLTHEAISFFQAASSFYENGELVEKSF
;
A
#
# COMPACT_ATOMS: atom_id res chain seq x y z
N MET A 1 -32.37 -2.83 -16.57
CA MET A 1 -31.31 -3.51 -15.78
C MET A 1 -31.10 -2.67 -14.53
N SER A 2 -30.80 -3.28 -13.38
CA SER A 2 -30.54 -2.55 -12.13
C SER A 2 -29.24 -1.74 -12.23
N THR A 3 -29.21 -0.52 -11.70
CA THR A 3 -27.98 0.27 -11.51
C THR A 3 -27.25 -0.10 -10.20
N ASN A 4 -27.88 -0.92 -9.35
CA ASN A 4 -27.32 -1.36 -8.09
C ASN A 4 -26.35 -2.52 -8.33
N ARG A 5 -25.06 -2.31 -8.02
CA ARG A 5 -23.97 -3.29 -8.22
C ARG A 5 -24.21 -4.60 -7.49
N TYR A 6 -24.76 -4.58 -6.27
CA TYR A 6 -25.09 -5.82 -5.54
C TYR A 6 -26.12 -6.67 -6.28
N ALA A 7 -27.17 -6.03 -6.83
CA ALA A 7 -28.20 -6.75 -7.58
C ALA A 7 -27.65 -7.33 -8.89
N ILE A 8 -26.71 -6.64 -9.54
CA ILE A 8 -26.04 -7.13 -10.76
C ILE A 8 -25.18 -8.35 -10.42
N GLU A 9 -24.38 -8.30 -9.35
CA GLU A 9 -23.51 -9.42 -8.96
C GLU A 9 -24.31 -10.67 -8.56
N ILE A 10 -25.42 -10.51 -7.82
CA ILE A 10 -26.29 -11.63 -7.43
C ILE A 10 -26.99 -12.25 -8.65
N GLY A 11 -27.30 -11.45 -9.67
CA GLY A 11 -27.98 -11.91 -10.88
C GLY A 11 -27.07 -12.60 -11.91
N LYS A 12 -25.75 -12.67 -11.68
CA LYS A 12 -24.80 -13.33 -12.58
C LYS A 12 -24.92 -14.84 -12.53
N ASN A 13 -24.78 -15.47 -13.71
CA ASN A 13 -24.72 -16.92 -13.80
C ASN A 13 -23.33 -17.42 -13.35
N GLY A 14 -23.27 -18.09 -12.19
CA GLY A 14 -22.03 -18.56 -11.60
C GLY A 14 -21.21 -19.50 -12.49
N GLY A 15 -21.85 -20.35 -13.31
CA GLY A 15 -21.17 -21.22 -14.26
C GLY A 15 -20.49 -20.41 -15.38
N TYR A 16 -21.19 -19.45 -15.97
CA TYR A 16 -20.64 -18.57 -16.98
C TYR A 16 -19.47 -17.74 -16.43
N GLU A 17 -19.62 -17.16 -15.24
CA GLU A 17 -18.56 -16.39 -14.60
C GLU A 17 -17.35 -17.24 -14.25
N PHE A 18 -17.53 -18.52 -13.87
CA PHE A 18 -16.43 -19.47 -13.63
C PHE A 18 -15.62 -19.71 -14.89
N PHE A 19 -16.26 -20.05 -16.01
CA PHE A 19 -15.55 -20.25 -17.28
C PHE A 19 -14.91 -18.95 -17.78
N THR A 20 -15.58 -17.83 -17.64
CA THR A 20 -15.04 -16.53 -18.00
C THR A 20 -13.80 -16.21 -17.17
N ALA A 21 -13.82 -16.48 -15.86
CA ALA A 21 -12.66 -16.31 -14.96
C ALA A 21 -11.52 -17.29 -15.31
N PHE A 22 -11.85 -18.54 -15.65
CA PHE A 22 -10.87 -19.55 -16.02
C PHE A 22 -10.12 -19.20 -17.33
N PHE A 23 -10.84 -18.76 -18.36
CA PHE A 23 -10.25 -18.36 -19.64
C PHE A 23 -9.60 -16.97 -19.62
N ASN A 24 -10.00 -16.08 -18.72
CA ASN A 24 -9.46 -14.73 -18.56
C ASN A 24 -8.48 -14.61 -17.39
N ASN A 25 -7.78 -15.68 -17.03
CA ASN A 25 -6.88 -15.74 -15.88
C ASN A 25 -5.67 -14.76 -15.98
N SER A 26 -5.40 -14.22 -17.18
CA SER A 26 -4.49 -13.09 -17.39
C SER A 26 -5.24 -11.97 -18.12
N LEU A 27 -5.59 -10.91 -17.41
CA LEU A 27 -6.25 -9.76 -18.01
C LEU A 27 -5.20 -8.83 -18.62
N ASN A 28 -4.89 -9.09 -19.91
CA ASN A 28 -3.90 -8.31 -20.66
C ASN A 28 -4.45 -6.92 -20.98
N TYR A 29 -3.72 -5.86 -20.55
CA TYR A 29 -4.13 -4.47 -20.76
C TYR A 29 -4.29 -4.16 -22.25
N ASN A 30 -3.29 -4.53 -23.06
CA ASN A 30 -3.25 -4.21 -24.49
C ASN A 30 -4.40 -4.82 -25.30
N ARG A 31 -5.00 -5.89 -24.81
CA ARG A 31 -6.12 -6.58 -25.46
C ARG A 31 -7.49 -6.00 -25.06
N PHE A 32 -7.65 -5.57 -23.82
CA PHE A 32 -8.98 -5.32 -23.25
C PHE A 32 -9.25 -3.85 -22.88
N TYR A 33 -8.23 -3.00 -22.77
CA TYR A 33 -8.42 -1.61 -22.33
C TYR A 33 -8.11 -0.62 -23.44
N GLN A 34 -8.60 0.61 -23.25
CA GLN A 34 -8.27 1.72 -24.12
C GLN A 34 -6.77 2.03 -24.06
N LYS A 35 -6.24 2.40 -25.22
CA LYS A 35 -4.81 2.68 -25.43
C LYS A 35 -4.61 3.98 -26.19
N ILE A 36 -3.44 4.55 -25.96
CA ILE A 36 -2.84 5.60 -26.77
C ILE A 36 -1.46 5.13 -27.27
N PRO A 37 -0.79 5.84 -28.17
CA PRO A 37 0.58 5.49 -28.57
C PRO A 37 1.49 5.34 -27.34
N GLN A 38 2.32 4.29 -27.32
CA GLN A 38 3.11 3.92 -26.13
C GLN A 38 4.09 5.03 -25.73
N ASP A 39 4.75 5.65 -26.71
CA ASP A 39 5.69 6.76 -26.43
C ASP A 39 4.96 7.94 -25.80
N THR A 40 3.77 8.29 -26.31
CA THR A 40 2.91 9.33 -25.73
C THR A 40 2.51 8.97 -24.29
N ALA A 41 2.18 7.71 -24.02
CA ALA A 41 1.84 7.27 -22.66
C ALA A 41 3.03 7.43 -21.71
N ILE A 42 4.23 7.05 -22.15
CA ILE A 42 5.46 7.20 -21.35
C ILE A 42 5.76 8.69 -21.10
N ASP A 43 5.64 9.55 -22.10
CA ASP A 43 5.89 10.98 -21.95
C ASP A 43 4.92 11.63 -20.96
N ILE A 44 3.64 11.29 -21.00
CA ILE A 44 2.64 11.76 -20.03
C ILE A 44 2.98 11.29 -18.62
N VAL A 45 3.35 10.01 -18.45
CA VAL A 45 3.78 9.48 -17.15
C VAL A 45 5.01 10.26 -16.65
N ARG A 46 6.02 10.41 -17.47
CA ARG A 46 7.26 11.14 -17.13
C ARG A 46 6.96 12.56 -16.66
N ALA A 47 6.10 13.28 -17.39
CA ALA A 47 5.70 14.65 -17.03
C ALA A 47 4.98 14.71 -15.66
N ASN A 48 4.27 13.65 -15.28
CA ASN A 48 3.50 13.60 -14.03
C ASN A 48 4.28 13.07 -12.81
N ILE A 49 5.44 12.42 -13.01
CA ILE A 49 6.23 11.85 -11.89
C ILE A 49 7.54 12.61 -11.61
N ILE A 50 8.01 13.44 -12.55
CA ILE A 50 9.26 14.18 -12.36
C ILE A 50 9.12 15.24 -11.27
N GLN A 51 10.13 15.37 -10.44
CA GLN A 51 10.19 16.35 -9.37
C GLN A 51 11.42 17.25 -9.57
N PRO A 52 11.47 18.48 -9.00
CA PRO A 52 12.53 19.44 -9.23
C PRO A 52 13.94 18.95 -8.92
N ASN A 53 14.07 18.00 -7.99
CA ASN A 53 15.36 17.41 -7.61
C ASN A 53 15.70 16.13 -8.38
N GLN A 54 15.03 15.87 -9.51
CA GLN A 54 15.16 14.61 -10.26
C GLN A 54 15.56 14.86 -11.70
N GLU A 55 16.28 13.90 -12.28
CA GLU A 55 16.71 13.91 -13.67
C GLU A 55 16.55 12.51 -14.29
N PHE A 56 15.90 12.42 -15.46
CA PHE A 56 15.77 11.16 -16.17
C PHE A 56 17.10 10.74 -16.79
N LEU A 57 17.44 9.45 -16.67
CA LEU A 57 18.67 8.90 -17.22
C LEU A 57 18.57 8.61 -18.73
N ASN A 58 17.37 8.51 -19.27
CA ASN A 58 17.12 8.30 -20.70
C ASN A 58 15.70 8.80 -21.07
N ASN A 59 15.36 8.74 -22.35
CA ASN A 59 14.06 9.19 -22.86
C ASN A 59 13.03 8.05 -23.09
N LYS A 60 13.38 6.78 -22.77
CA LYS A 60 12.56 5.60 -23.12
C LYS A 60 11.76 5.02 -21.96
N ASN A 61 12.16 5.35 -20.73
CA ASN A 61 11.51 4.82 -19.53
C ASN A 61 11.45 5.87 -18.41
N ILE A 62 11.09 5.45 -17.21
CA ILE A 62 10.92 6.33 -16.03
C ILE A 62 12.14 6.32 -15.10
N GLU A 63 13.24 5.68 -15.49
CA GLU A 63 14.43 5.60 -14.68
C GLU A 63 15.07 6.97 -14.53
N ARG A 64 15.26 7.40 -13.29
CA ARG A 64 15.75 8.74 -12.97
C ARG A 64 16.62 8.76 -11.74
N HIS A 65 17.52 9.71 -11.70
CA HIS A 65 18.32 10.03 -10.53
C HIS A 65 17.57 11.02 -9.64
N VAL A 66 17.62 10.79 -8.33
CA VAL A 66 17.06 11.68 -7.30
C VAL A 66 18.22 12.25 -6.52
N ASN A 67 18.39 13.57 -6.61
CA ASN A 67 19.45 14.30 -5.91
C ASN A 67 19.04 14.56 -4.46
N LYS A 68 20.00 14.53 -3.54
CA LYS A 68 19.78 15.00 -2.19
C LYS A 68 19.50 16.50 -2.15
N ASN A 69 18.74 16.94 -1.17
CA ASN A 69 18.68 18.35 -0.81
C ASN A 69 19.94 18.73 -0.03
N ASN A 70 20.78 19.57 -0.59
CA ASN A 70 22.06 19.96 0.02
C ASN A 70 21.91 20.78 1.31
N ASN A 71 20.72 21.31 1.59
CA ASN A 71 20.41 22.04 2.81
C ASN A 71 20.00 21.11 3.97
N LEU A 72 19.89 19.80 3.74
CA LEU A 72 19.52 18.82 4.73
C LEU A 72 20.62 17.75 4.87
N ASP A 73 20.86 17.33 6.09
CA ASP A 73 21.75 16.19 6.33
C ASP A 73 21.13 14.89 5.81
N THR A 74 21.98 14.05 5.22
CA THR A 74 21.59 12.66 4.92
C THR A 74 21.71 11.84 6.20
N LYS A 75 20.59 11.40 6.77
CA LYS A 75 20.59 10.57 7.96
C LYS A 75 20.05 9.18 7.64
N LYS A 76 20.80 8.17 8.10
CA LYS A 76 20.37 6.76 7.95
C LYS A 76 19.44 6.36 9.11
N TYR A 77 18.27 6.99 9.18
CA TYR A 77 17.25 6.54 10.13
C TYR A 77 16.75 5.14 9.76
N ASN A 78 16.42 4.35 10.77
CA ASN A 78 15.70 3.10 10.56
C ASN A 78 14.28 3.40 10.07
N VAL A 79 13.68 2.46 9.35
CA VAL A 79 12.30 2.54 8.87
C VAL A 79 11.54 1.30 9.28
N VAL A 80 10.43 1.49 9.99
CA VAL A 80 9.47 0.44 10.32
C VAL A 80 8.14 0.80 9.69
N LEU A 81 7.69 -0.02 8.74
CA LEU A 81 6.42 0.14 8.06
C LEU A 81 5.45 -0.91 8.57
N ILE A 82 4.39 -0.49 9.26
CA ILE A 82 3.35 -1.36 9.79
C ILE A 82 2.13 -1.25 8.90
N MET A 83 1.80 -2.34 8.21
CA MET A 83 0.59 -2.48 7.42
C MET A 83 -0.46 -3.24 8.23
N ILE A 84 -1.57 -2.58 8.50
CA ILE A 84 -2.66 -3.11 9.32
C ILE A 84 -3.70 -3.73 8.39
N GLU A 85 -3.97 -5.01 8.59
CA GLU A 85 -4.97 -5.78 7.85
C GLU A 85 -6.33 -5.07 7.85
N SER A 86 -6.85 -4.75 6.65
CA SER A 86 -8.21 -4.24 6.42
C SER A 86 -8.61 -3.01 7.25
N LEU A 87 -7.69 -2.13 7.64
CA LEU A 87 -8.00 -0.94 8.42
C LEU A 87 -8.54 0.19 7.53
N SER A 88 -9.86 0.28 7.39
CA SER A 88 -10.52 1.44 6.76
C SER A 88 -10.42 2.67 7.64
N ALA A 89 -10.26 3.85 7.04
CA ALA A 89 -10.29 5.13 7.73
C ALA A 89 -11.53 5.31 8.64
N LYS A 90 -12.69 4.84 8.20
CA LYS A 90 -13.96 4.91 8.94
C LYS A 90 -13.96 4.26 10.34
N PHE A 91 -12.96 3.45 10.69
CA PHE A 91 -12.85 2.87 12.03
C PHE A 91 -12.19 3.82 13.03
N MET A 92 -11.44 4.82 12.55
CA MET A 92 -10.71 5.73 13.41
C MET A 92 -11.56 6.94 13.85
N GLY A 93 -11.39 7.36 15.09
CA GLY A 93 -12.00 8.58 15.62
C GLY A 93 -11.57 9.81 14.86
N LYS A 94 -10.34 9.86 14.32
CA LYS A 94 -9.82 10.92 13.46
C LYS A 94 -10.60 11.13 12.16
N PHE A 95 -11.34 10.12 11.72
CA PHE A 95 -12.24 10.20 10.58
C PHE A 95 -13.73 10.18 10.97
N GLY A 96 -14.04 10.48 12.25
CA GLY A 96 -15.39 10.66 12.73
C GLY A 96 -16.06 9.40 13.32
N ASN A 97 -15.31 8.33 13.58
CA ASN A 97 -15.86 7.19 14.32
C ASN A 97 -16.07 7.53 15.79
N THR A 98 -17.28 7.31 16.31
CA THR A 98 -17.65 7.64 17.70
C THR A 98 -17.61 6.44 18.66
N GLU A 99 -17.30 5.22 18.15
CA GLU A 99 -17.30 4.00 18.94
C GLU A 99 -16.02 3.77 19.75
N SER A 100 -15.05 4.67 19.63
CA SER A 100 -13.76 4.63 20.37
C SER A 100 -13.03 3.29 20.24
N ILE A 101 -12.99 2.73 19.01
CA ILE A 101 -12.34 1.43 18.75
C ILE A 101 -10.86 1.55 18.39
N THR A 102 -10.34 2.76 18.14
CA THR A 102 -8.94 2.99 17.76
C THR A 102 -8.24 4.05 18.62
N PRO A 103 -8.34 4.04 19.97
CA PRO A 103 -7.80 5.10 20.80
C PRO A 103 -6.28 5.26 20.72
N ASN A 104 -5.53 4.18 20.49
CA ASN A 104 -4.08 4.23 20.35
C ASN A 104 -3.65 4.80 19.00
N LEU A 105 -4.29 4.39 17.90
CA LEU A 105 -4.03 4.93 16.57
C LEU A 105 -4.46 6.39 16.47
N ASP A 106 -5.58 6.78 17.08
CA ASP A 106 -6.03 8.17 17.12
C ASP A 106 -5.02 9.07 17.86
N LYS A 107 -4.47 8.59 18.98
CA LYS A 107 -3.41 9.29 19.71
C LYS A 107 -2.10 9.36 18.89
N LEU A 108 -1.72 8.28 18.20
CA LEU A 108 -0.55 8.30 17.33
C LEU A 108 -0.73 9.28 16.16
N ALA A 109 -1.94 9.41 15.63
CA ALA A 109 -2.24 10.38 14.57
C ALA A 109 -2.04 11.83 15.04
N ASP A 110 -2.35 12.15 16.30
CA ASP A 110 -2.10 13.49 16.88
C ASP A 110 -0.61 13.85 16.92
N ASP A 111 0.24 12.85 17.10
CA ASP A 111 1.70 13.01 17.24
C ASP A 111 2.44 12.72 15.92
N SER A 112 1.74 12.56 14.79
CA SER A 112 2.28 12.14 13.48
C SER A 112 2.15 13.23 12.41
N ILE A 113 2.88 13.05 11.31
CA ILE A 113 2.45 13.58 10.02
C ILE A 113 1.30 12.67 9.58
N PHE A 114 0.07 13.19 9.64
CA PHE A 114 -1.16 12.45 9.42
C PHE A 114 -1.82 12.86 8.11
N PHE A 115 -2.05 11.88 7.22
CA PHE A 115 -2.69 12.10 5.93
C PHE A 115 -4.17 11.75 6.02
N THR A 116 -5.02 12.71 5.71
CA THR A 116 -6.49 12.55 5.79
C THR A 116 -7.12 12.11 4.48
N ASN A 117 -6.41 12.21 3.35
CA ASN A 117 -6.94 11.93 2.01
C ASN A 117 -6.05 10.89 1.29
N PHE A 118 -5.93 9.70 1.91
CA PHE A 118 -5.02 8.65 1.47
C PHE A 118 -5.77 7.36 1.10
N TYR A 119 -5.37 6.73 -0.02
CA TYR A 119 -6.14 5.64 -0.61
C TYR A 119 -5.34 4.37 -0.86
N ALA A 120 -5.98 3.22 -0.58
CA ALA A 120 -5.49 1.91 -0.96
C ALA A 120 -5.62 1.71 -2.48
N THR A 121 -4.60 1.14 -3.11
CA THR A 121 -4.62 0.90 -4.57
C THR A 121 -5.50 -0.28 -4.98
N GLY A 122 -5.92 -1.10 -4.03
CA GLY A 122 -6.73 -2.28 -4.30
C GLY A 122 -7.54 -2.77 -3.11
N THR A 123 -8.04 -3.99 -3.23
CA THR A 123 -9.02 -4.58 -2.30
C THR A 123 -8.51 -5.86 -1.65
N ARG A 124 -7.21 -6.13 -1.74
CA ARG A 124 -6.55 -7.34 -1.22
C ARG A 124 -5.16 -7.00 -0.70
N THR A 125 -4.72 -7.73 0.32
CA THR A 125 -3.40 -7.59 0.94
C THR A 125 -2.26 -7.56 -0.07
N VAL A 126 -2.24 -8.48 -1.03
CA VAL A 126 -1.22 -8.52 -2.09
C VAL A 126 -1.19 -7.26 -2.97
N ARG A 127 -2.30 -6.53 -3.11
CA ARG A 127 -2.33 -5.25 -3.86
C ARG A 127 -1.72 -4.11 -3.04
N GLY A 128 -2.03 -4.05 -1.75
CA GLY A 128 -1.41 -3.08 -0.86
C GLY A 128 0.10 -3.30 -0.73
N LEU A 129 0.52 -4.55 -0.53
CA LEU A 129 1.94 -4.92 -0.49
C LEU A 129 2.67 -4.61 -1.80
N GLU A 130 2.06 -4.92 -2.95
CA GLU A 130 2.56 -4.56 -4.29
C GLU A 130 2.77 -3.05 -4.42
N ALA A 131 1.74 -2.27 -4.09
CA ALA A 131 1.78 -0.83 -4.21
C ALA A 131 2.87 -0.19 -3.34
N VAL A 132 2.99 -0.64 -2.10
CA VAL A 132 4.00 -0.12 -1.18
C VAL A 132 5.41 -0.54 -1.59
N THR A 133 5.63 -1.79 -1.93
CA THR A 133 6.99 -2.29 -2.20
C THR A 133 7.51 -1.95 -3.59
N LEU A 134 6.67 -2.07 -4.63
CA LEU A 134 7.05 -1.77 -6.02
C LEU A 134 6.80 -0.31 -6.39
N SER A 135 5.95 0.40 -5.63
CA SER A 135 5.50 1.76 -5.95
C SER A 135 5.03 1.89 -7.41
N VAL A 136 4.20 0.95 -7.86
CA VAL A 136 3.67 0.84 -9.23
C VAL A 136 2.14 1.02 -9.21
N PRO A 137 1.55 1.73 -10.19
CA PRO A 137 0.09 1.75 -10.35
C PRO A 137 -0.47 0.34 -10.52
N PRO A 138 -1.66 0.05 -9.99
CA PRO A 138 -2.24 -1.29 -10.12
C PRO A 138 -2.45 -1.66 -11.58
N THR A 139 -2.05 -2.87 -11.94
CA THR A 139 -2.28 -3.42 -13.28
C THR A 139 -3.50 -4.34 -13.28
N PRO A 140 -4.24 -4.51 -14.40
CA PRO A 140 -5.43 -5.37 -14.41
C PRO A 140 -5.10 -6.83 -14.11
N GLY A 141 -6.07 -7.56 -13.58
CA GLY A 141 -5.91 -8.97 -13.20
C GLY A 141 -5.34 -9.16 -11.80
N SER A 142 -4.62 -10.23 -11.56
CA SER A 142 -3.97 -10.54 -10.28
C SER A 142 -2.84 -9.56 -9.98
N SER A 143 -2.54 -9.38 -8.68
CA SER A 143 -1.34 -8.65 -8.23
C SER A 143 -0.06 -9.26 -8.84
N ILE A 144 0.94 -8.44 -9.12
CA ILE A 144 2.27 -8.85 -9.59
C ILE A 144 2.89 -9.86 -8.62
N ILE A 145 2.66 -9.73 -7.31
CA ILE A 145 3.12 -10.67 -6.28
C ILE A 145 2.71 -12.11 -6.60
N ARG A 146 1.51 -12.31 -7.17
CA ARG A 146 0.97 -13.63 -7.51
C ARG A 146 1.28 -14.10 -8.93
N ARG A 147 1.90 -13.26 -9.75
CA ARG A 147 2.21 -13.58 -11.15
C ARG A 147 3.53 -14.33 -11.28
N PRO A 148 3.79 -15.04 -12.38
CA PRO A 148 5.03 -15.82 -12.55
C PRO A 148 6.30 -14.96 -12.55
N ASN A 149 6.35 -13.83 -13.22
CA ASN A 149 7.56 -13.00 -13.39
C ASN A 149 7.65 -11.94 -12.29
N ASN A 150 7.78 -12.37 -11.04
CA ASN A 150 7.75 -11.51 -9.87
C ASN A 150 9.04 -11.51 -9.05
N THR A 151 10.15 -11.96 -9.63
CA THR A 151 11.46 -12.07 -8.99
C THR A 151 12.43 -11.03 -9.50
N ASN A 152 13.38 -10.59 -8.67
CA ASN A 152 14.38 -9.58 -9.01
C ASN A 152 13.79 -8.29 -9.60
N LEU A 153 12.65 -7.86 -9.08
CA LEU A 153 12.01 -6.62 -9.50
C LEU A 153 12.70 -5.42 -8.82
N PHE A 154 12.78 -4.30 -9.55
CA PHE A 154 13.14 -3.04 -8.92
C PHE A 154 12.04 -2.64 -7.92
N ASN A 155 12.43 -2.43 -6.69
CA ASN A 155 11.49 -2.17 -5.59
C ASN A 155 12.17 -1.37 -4.45
N ALA A 156 11.45 -1.08 -3.39
CA ALA A 156 11.98 -0.38 -2.21
C ALA A 156 13.30 -0.99 -1.72
N SER A 157 13.36 -2.33 -1.62
CA SER A 157 14.57 -3.01 -1.12
C SER A 157 15.81 -2.75 -1.98
N THR A 158 15.64 -2.56 -3.29
CA THR A 158 16.76 -2.27 -4.21
C THR A 158 17.50 -1.00 -3.78
N ILE A 159 16.75 0.04 -3.44
CA ILE A 159 17.32 1.34 -3.02
C ILE A 159 17.93 1.22 -1.62
N PHE A 160 17.17 0.68 -0.67
CA PHE A 160 17.61 0.55 0.72
C PHE A 160 18.82 -0.37 0.88
N LYS A 161 18.89 -1.47 0.13
CA LYS A 161 20.04 -2.38 0.14
C LYS A 161 21.30 -1.70 -0.39
N LYS A 162 21.21 -0.94 -1.49
CA LYS A 162 22.32 -0.12 -2.02
C LYS A 162 22.79 0.92 -1.00
N ALA A 163 21.88 1.42 -0.14
CA ALA A 163 22.21 2.33 0.95
C ALA A 163 22.74 1.64 2.22
N GLY A 164 22.84 0.30 2.23
CA GLY A 164 23.43 -0.50 3.32
C GLY A 164 22.46 -0.89 4.43
N TYR A 165 21.13 -0.86 4.16
CA TYR A 165 20.11 -1.30 5.12
C TYR A 165 19.96 -2.81 5.14
N ASP A 166 19.70 -3.38 6.31
CA ASP A 166 19.11 -4.70 6.44
C ASP A 166 17.59 -4.61 6.22
N ILE A 167 17.03 -5.57 5.45
CA ILE A 167 15.65 -5.46 4.97
C ILE A 167 14.88 -6.73 5.34
N SER A 168 13.74 -6.56 5.99
CA SER A 168 12.90 -7.68 6.41
C SER A 168 11.41 -7.46 6.09
N PHE A 169 10.73 -8.58 5.86
CA PHE A 169 9.28 -8.71 5.83
C PHE A 169 8.86 -9.64 6.97
N ILE A 170 8.07 -9.11 7.91
CA ILE A 170 7.65 -9.82 9.12
C ILE A 170 6.13 -9.99 9.07
N PHE A 171 5.67 -11.24 9.08
CA PHE A 171 4.28 -11.59 8.84
C PHE A 171 3.76 -12.57 9.88
N GLY A 172 2.59 -12.31 10.46
CA GLY A 172 2.00 -13.19 11.47
C GLY A 172 1.47 -14.53 10.92
N GLY A 173 1.20 -14.62 9.62
CA GLY A 173 0.72 -15.82 8.93
C GLY A 173 1.85 -16.63 8.29
N TYR A 174 1.46 -17.68 7.56
CA TYR A 174 2.38 -18.46 6.74
C TYR A 174 2.60 -17.80 5.40
N SER A 175 3.82 -17.42 5.08
CA SER A 175 4.15 -16.64 3.88
C SER A 175 4.11 -17.42 2.57
N TYR A 176 3.92 -18.74 2.57
CA TYR A 176 3.58 -19.50 1.36
C TYR A 176 2.21 -19.07 0.79
N PHE A 177 1.30 -18.58 1.66
CA PHE A 177 0.02 -18.04 1.22
C PHE A 177 0.23 -16.81 0.33
N ASP A 178 -0.57 -16.71 -0.73
CA ASP A 178 -0.52 -15.62 -1.71
C ASP A 178 0.87 -15.38 -2.35
N ASN A 179 1.77 -16.38 -2.30
CA ASN A 179 3.11 -16.34 -2.89
C ASN A 179 4.06 -15.33 -2.21
N LEU A 180 3.76 -14.90 -0.98
CA LEU A 180 4.52 -13.86 -0.29
C LEU A 180 5.98 -14.27 -0.05
N ASN A 181 6.22 -15.52 0.39
CA ASN A 181 7.59 -16.01 0.64
C ASN A 181 8.47 -15.87 -0.60
N LYS A 182 8.01 -16.42 -1.73
CA LYS A 182 8.76 -16.35 -2.99
C LYS A 182 8.99 -14.92 -3.43
N PHE A 183 7.95 -14.08 -3.37
CA PHE A 183 8.06 -12.69 -3.78
C PHE A 183 9.07 -11.93 -2.92
N PHE A 184 8.91 -11.92 -1.60
CA PHE A 184 9.78 -11.15 -0.72
C PHE A 184 11.22 -11.66 -0.72
N SER A 185 11.44 -12.98 -0.60
CA SER A 185 12.79 -13.55 -0.58
C SER A 185 13.55 -13.32 -1.88
N SER A 186 12.89 -13.44 -3.04
CA SER A 186 13.52 -13.18 -4.35
C SER A 186 13.67 -11.68 -4.69
N ASN A 187 13.14 -10.80 -3.84
CA ASN A 187 13.23 -9.34 -3.96
C ASN A 187 13.98 -8.69 -2.78
N ASN A 188 14.98 -9.40 -2.23
CA ASN A 188 15.94 -8.95 -1.22
C ASN A 188 15.41 -8.74 0.20
N TYR A 189 14.25 -9.25 0.57
CA TYR A 189 13.76 -9.22 1.95
C TYR A 189 14.15 -10.51 2.68
N LYS A 190 14.61 -10.39 3.92
CA LYS A 190 14.60 -11.51 4.88
C LYS A 190 13.14 -11.71 5.29
N VAL A 191 12.59 -12.87 4.96
CA VAL A 191 11.21 -13.22 5.37
C VAL A 191 11.26 -13.83 6.76
N ILE A 192 10.39 -13.35 7.65
CA ILE A 192 10.14 -13.88 8.98
C ILE A 192 8.64 -14.06 9.07
N ASP A 193 8.20 -15.32 9.16
CA ASP A 193 6.79 -15.66 9.18
C ASP A 193 6.43 -16.54 10.38
N ARG A 194 5.19 -17.03 10.41
CA ARG A 194 4.73 -17.87 11.52
C ARG A 194 5.65 -19.07 11.82
N SER A 195 6.36 -19.62 10.84
CA SER A 195 7.26 -20.77 11.04
C SER A 195 8.52 -20.41 11.82
N ASP A 196 8.85 -19.13 11.95
CA ASP A 196 10.00 -18.62 12.70
C ASP A 196 9.66 -18.28 14.17
N PHE A 197 8.41 -18.52 14.60
CA PHE A 197 8.00 -18.32 15.98
C PHE A 197 8.16 -19.62 16.77
N SER A 198 8.76 -19.51 17.95
CA SER A 198 8.73 -20.62 18.91
C SER A 198 7.35 -20.76 19.54
N SER A 199 7.08 -21.90 20.17
CA SER A 199 5.80 -22.13 20.89
C SER A 199 5.57 -21.13 22.02
N GLU A 200 6.64 -20.66 22.66
CA GLU A 200 6.60 -19.70 23.77
C GLU A 200 6.29 -18.27 23.29
N GLU A 201 6.57 -17.96 22.02
CA GLU A 201 6.28 -16.68 21.40
C GLU A 201 4.83 -16.56 20.90
N ILE A 202 4.04 -17.64 20.93
CA ILE A 202 2.67 -17.68 20.43
C ILE A 202 1.68 -17.83 21.59
N SER A 203 1.04 -16.73 21.98
CA SER A 203 -0.03 -16.77 22.99
C SER A 203 -1.37 -17.21 22.41
N PHE A 204 -1.62 -16.88 21.14
CA PHE A 204 -2.84 -17.21 20.41
C PHE A 204 -2.57 -17.26 18.90
N SER A 205 -3.31 -18.15 18.22
CA SER A 205 -3.28 -18.18 16.76
C SER A 205 -4.58 -18.74 16.19
N ASN A 206 -4.86 -18.36 14.97
CA ASN A 206 -5.97 -18.89 14.17
C ASN A 206 -5.48 -19.30 12.78
N VAL A 207 -6.41 -19.59 11.86
CA VAL A 207 -6.10 -20.01 10.48
C VAL A 207 -5.26 -18.98 9.70
N TRP A 208 -5.30 -17.71 10.06
CA TRP A 208 -4.58 -16.63 9.36
C TRP A 208 -3.18 -16.39 9.90
N GLY A 209 -2.97 -16.65 11.18
CA GLY A 209 -1.66 -16.41 11.78
C GLY A 209 -1.69 -16.34 13.31
N VAL A 210 -0.58 -15.88 13.87
CA VAL A 210 -0.46 -15.52 15.28
C VAL A 210 -1.21 -14.23 15.57
N ALA A 211 -1.54 -13.99 16.82
CA ALA A 211 -2.14 -12.74 17.26
C ALA A 211 -1.23 -11.54 16.94
N ASP A 212 -1.82 -10.38 16.64
CA ASP A 212 -1.03 -9.18 16.28
C ASP A 212 -0.10 -8.75 17.42
N GLU A 213 -0.47 -9.00 18.69
CA GLU A 213 0.38 -8.79 19.85
C GLU A 213 1.67 -9.62 19.75
N ASP A 214 1.56 -10.93 19.47
CA ASP A 214 2.70 -11.84 19.33
C ASP A 214 3.58 -11.45 18.13
N LEU A 215 2.96 -11.11 16.99
CA LEU A 215 3.66 -10.62 15.81
C LEU A 215 4.49 -9.38 16.11
N LEU A 216 3.91 -8.40 16.77
CA LEU A 216 4.56 -7.13 17.07
C LEU A 216 5.67 -7.27 18.11
N PHE A 217 5.52 -8.18 19.10
CA PHE A 217 6.60 -8.53 20.01
C PHE A 217 7.74 -9.26 19.31
N LYS A 218 7.45 -10.19 18.39
CA LYS A 218 8.47 -10.81 17.53
C LYS A 218 9.23 -9.78 16.73
N ALA A 219 8.49 -8.82 16.14
CA ALA A 219 9.10 -7.71 15.39
C ALA A 219 10.07 -6.91 16.25
N LEU A 220 9.71 -6.54 17.50
CA LEU A 220 10.63 -5.86 18.43
C LEU A 220 11.95 -6.64 18.61
N GLY A 221 11.87 -7.95 18.78
CA GLY A 221 13.05 -8.80 18.90
C GLY A 221 13.95 -8.80 17.65
N GLU A 222 13.35 -8.81 16.46
CA GLU A 222 14.11 -8.72 15.19
C GLU A 222 14.72 -7.33 14.98
N LEU A 223 13.99 -6.25 15.33
CA LEU A 223 14.53 -4.89 15.29
C LEU A 223 15.71 -4.71 16.26
N ASP A 224 15.64 -5.29 17.46
CA ASP A 224 16.76 -5.31 18.43
C ASP A 224 17.99 -6.03 17.85
N LYS A 225 17.81 -7.14 17.13
CA LYS A 225 18.91 -7.86 16.47
C LYS A 225 19.58 -7.01 15.39
N ASN A 226 18.78 -6.35 14.54
CA ASN A 226 19.28 -5.48 13.49
C ASN A 226 20.06 -4.29 14.07
N TYR A 227 19.54 -3.66 15.11
CA TYR A 227 20.20 -2.56 15.78
C TYR A 227 21.54 -2.96 16.38
N LYS A 228 21.60 -4.11 17.09
CA LYS A 228 22.83 -4.67 17.65
C LYS A 228 23.87 -5.03 16.59
N ALA A 229 23.44 -5.35 15.36
CA ALA A 229 24.33 -5.57 14.23
C ALA A 229 24.94 -4.26 13.65
N GLY A 230 24.53 -3.09 14.17
CA GLY A 230 25.07 -1.79 13.79
C GLY A 230 24.67 -1.31 12.38
N LYS A 231 23.59 -1.86 11.82
CA LYS A 231 23.10 -1.48 10.50
C LYS A 231 21.72 -0.82 10.58
N PRO A 232 21.46 0.20 9.77
CA PRO A 232 20.11 0.70 9.61
C PRO A 232 19.21 -0.39 9.00
N PHE A 233 17.92 -0.36 9.31
CA PHE A 233 16.98 -1.36 8.82
C PHE A 233 15.73 -0.75 8.19
N LEU A 234 15.18 -1.48 7.21
CA LEU A 234 13.84 -1.34 6.69
C LEU A 234 13.05 -2.60 7.05
N SER A 235 12.04 -2.50 7.90
CA SER A 235 11.20 -3.63 8.28
C SER A 235 9.75 -3.37 7.91
N LEU A 236 9.19 -4.23 7.07
CA LEU A 236 7.76 -4.23 6.71
C LEU A 236 7.06 -5.29 7.54
N ILE A 237 6.10 -4.87 8.36
CA ILE A 237 5.33 -5.72 9.27
C ILE A 237 3.88 -5.75 8.79
N MET A 238 3.31 -6.96 8.62
CA MET A 238 1.93 -7.15 8.17
C MET A 238 1.10 -7.90 9.21
N THR A 239 0.05 -7.25 9.74
CA THR A 239 -0.85 -7.82 10.76
C THR A 239 -1.89 -8.77 10.15
N THR A 240 -2.58 -9.55 10.99
CA THR A 240 -3.55 -10.58 10.54
C THR A 240 -4.85 -10.62 11.33
N SER A 241 -4.90 -10.11 12.56
CA SER A 241 -6.02 -10.36 13.48
C SER A 241 -7.36 -9.76 13.05
N ASN A 242 -7.34 -8.71 12.21
CA ASN A 242 -8.56 -8.11 11.66
C ASN A 242 -9.16 -8.91 10.47
N HIS A 243 -8.77 -10.17 10.32
CA HIS A 243 -9.34 -11.09 9.33
C HIS A 243 -10.43 -11.98 9.97
N ARG A 244 -11.41 -12.45 9.19
CA ARG A 244 -12.41 -13.43 9.69
C ARG A 244 -11.68 -14.69 10.15
N PRO A 245 -12.02 -15.30 11.27
CA PRO A 245 -13.23 -15.15 12.09
C PRO A 245 -13.18 -14.03 13.16
N TYR A 246 -12.21 -13.11 13.12
CA TYR A 246 -12.07 -11.99 14.07
C TYR A 246 -11.74 -12.43 15.49
N THR A 247 -10.95 -13.48 15.62
CA THR A 247 -10.56 -14.06 16.91
C THR A 247 -9.17 -13.59 17.33
N PHE A 248 -9.03 -13.36 18.63
CA PHE A 248 -7.82 -12.87 19.29
C PHE A 248 -7.79 -13.36 20.76
N PRO A 249 -6.72 -13.19 21.54
CA PRO A 249 -6.68 -13.60 22.95
C PRO A 249 -7.78 -12.91 23.78
N ASP A 250 -8.54 -13.68 24.56
CA ASP A 250 -9.57 -13.12 25.45
C ASP A 250 -8.97 -12.24 26.55
N GLY A 251 -9.76 -11.28 27.03
CA GLY A 251 -9.40 -10.41 28.17
C GLY A 251 -8.39 -9.30 27.83
N ARG A 252 -8.05 -9.10 26.57
CA ARG A 252 -7.15 -8.00 26.14
C ARG A 252 -7.88 -6.66 26.00
N ILE A 253 -9.13 -6.72 25.64
CA ILE A 253 -10.02 -5.56 25.45
C ILE A 253 -11.40 -5.87 26.02
N ASP A 254 -12.25 -4.85 26.10
CA ASP A 254 -13.64 -4.94 26.61
C ASP A 254 -14.65 -5.58 25.64
N LEU A 255 -14.22 -5.95 24.44
CA LEU A 255 -15.05 -6.65 23.46
C LEU A 255 -14.62 -8.13 23.37
N PRO A 256 -15.59 -9.08 23.17
CA PRO A 256 -15.26 -10.50 23.12
C PRO A 256 -14.53 -10.89 21.82
N SER A 257 -13.64 -11.87 21.91
CA SER A 257 -13.03 -12.53 20.76
C SER A 257 -14.12 -13.16 19.89
N GLY A 258 -14.00 -12.98 18.56
CA GLY A 258 -15.07 -13.40 17.65
C GLY A 258 -16.29 -12.46 17.60
N GLY A 259 -16.27 -11.35 18.34
CA GLY A 259 -17.34 -10.34 18.41
C GLY A 259 -17.48 -9.46 17.15
N GLY A 260 -16.87 -9.87 16.04
CA GLY A 260 -16.96 -9.18 14.76
C GLY A 260 -15.77 -8.24 14.49
N ARG A 261 -15.87 -7.52 13.38
CA ARG A 261 -14.76 -6.71 12.89
C ARG A 261 -14.37 -5.56 13.83
N ASN A 262 -15.32 -4.86 14.44
CA ASN A 262 -15.01 -3.77 15.35
C ASN A 262 -14.18 -4.26 16.55
N ALA A 263 -14.48 -5.45 17.08
CA ALA A 263 -13.69 -6.07 18.13
C ALA A 263 -12.27 -6.41 17.66
N ALA A 264 -12.11 -6.96 16.46
CA ALA A 264 -10.79 -7.27 15.89
C ALA A 264 -9.96 -6.01 15.61
N VAL A 265 -10.57 -4.94 15.07
CA VAL A 265 -9.90 -3.65 14.89
C VAL A 265 -9.46 -3.06 16.23
N LYS A 266 -10.31 -3.12 17.25
CA LYS A 266 -9.97 -2.63 18.61
C LYS A 266 -8.84 -3.45 19.23
N TYR A 267 -8.81 -4.77 18.99
CA TYR A 267 -7.70 -5.62 19.42
C TYR A 267 -6.39 -5.26 18.69
N THR A 268 -6.41 -5.07 17.38
CA THR A 268 -5.22 -4.63 16.63
C THR A 268 -4.73 -3.27 17.12
N ASP A 269 -5.63 -2.32 17.39
CA ASP A 269 -5.27 -1.03 18.01
C ASP A 269 -4.60 -1.19 19.38
N TYR A 270 -5.11 -2.08 20.22
CA TYR A 270 -4.49 -2.45 21.50
C TYR A 270 -3.07 -3.01 21.28
N ALA A 271 -2.90 -3.94 20.34
CA ALA A 271 -1.59 -4.55 20.04
C ALA A 271 -0.58 -3.50 19.54
N ILE A 272 -1.01 -2.56 18.68
CA ILE A 272 -0.21 -1.41 18.24
C ILE A 272 0.16 -0.52 19.43
N GLY A 273 -0.77 -0.24 20.33
CA GLY A 273 -0.49 0.51 21.57
C GLY A 273 0.61 -0.14 22.39
N LYS A 274 0.54 -1.47 22.59
CA LYS A 274 1.55 -2.25 23.31
C LYS A 274 2.91 -2.26 22.60
N PHE A 275 2.91 -2.38 21.29
CA PHE A 275 4.14 -2.27 20.50
C PHE A 275 4.85 -0.93 20.76
N PHE A 276 4.14 0.19 20.68
CA PHE A 276 4.73 1.51 20.91
C PHE A 276 5.12 1.76 22.37
N GLU A 277 4.39 1.17 23.33
CA GLU A 277 4.80 1.20 24.76
C GLU A 277 6.19 0.59 24.96
N GLU A 278 6.46 -0.57 24.34
CA GLU A 278 7.75 -1.25 24.43
C GLU A 278 8.81 -0.64 23.49
N ALA A 279 8.45 -0.25 22.27
CA ALA A 279 9.38 0.36 21.32
C ALA A 279 10.00 1.64 21.86
N ARG A 280 9.22 2.48 22.57
CA ARG A 280 9.73 3.73 23.19
C ARG A 280 10.83 3.51 24.21
N LYS A 281 10.98 2.31 24.77
CA LYS A 281 12.05 1.94 25.72
C LYS A 281 13.35 1.54 25.01
N LYS A 282 13.32 1.37 23.69
CA LYS A 282 14.44 0.88 22.88
C LYS A 282 15.35 2.02 22.44
N GLU A 283 16.67 1.78 22.43
CA GLU A 283 17.66 2.77 22.02
C GLU A 283 17.48 3.22 20.56
N TRP A 284 17.05 2.32 19.69
CA TRP A 284 16.81 2.60 18.27
C TRP A 284 15.56 3.43 18.00
N PHE A 285 14.66 3.58 18.97
CA PHE A 285 13.37 4.26 18.77
C PHE A 285 13.54 5.69 18.27
N LYS A 286 14.43 6.47 18.89
CA LYS A 286 14.67 7.88 18.54
C LYS A 286 15.17 8.08 17.11
N ASP A 287 15.85 7.06 16.56
CA ASP A 287 16.43 7.06 15.21
C ASP A 287 15.59 6.23 14.20
N THR A 288 14.30 6.00 14.49
CA THR A 288 13.41 5.18 13.65
C THR A 288 12.20 5.96 13.17
N ILE A 289 11.98 6.00 11.86
CA ILE A 289 10.74 6.51 11.26
C ILE A 289 9.73 5.36 11.19
N PHE A 290 8.59 5.55 11.83
CA PHE A 290 7.47 4.60 11.75
C PHE A 290 6.45 5.09 10.73
N VAL A 291 6.08 4.21 9.81
CA VAL A 291 5.00 4.42 8.84
C VAL A 291 3.88 3.45 9.16
N ILE A 292 2.70 3.95 9.46
CA ILE A 292 1.53 3.14 9.82
C ILE A 292 0.45 3.40 8.79
N THR A 293 -0.03 2.33 8.15
CA THR A 293 -1.10 2.40 7.15
C THR A 293 -1.87 1.08 7.11
N ALA A 294 -2.87 0.98 6.24
CA ALA A 294 -3.56 -0.27 5.96
C ALA A 294 -3.09 -0.88 4.63
N ASP A 295 -3.31 -2.18 4.45
CA ASP A 295 -3.14 -2.85 3.17
C ASP A 295 -4.30 -2.55 2.20
N HIS A 296 -5.54 -2.58 2.70
CA HIS A 296 -6.78 -2.21 2.00
C HIS A 296 -7.91 -1.92 3.01
N CYS A 297 -9.07 -1.55 2.50
CA CYS A 297 -10.26 -1.38 3.34
C CYS A 297 -10.95 -2.70 3.69
N ALA A 298 -11.70 -2.69 4.77
CA ALA A 298 -12.48 -3.82 5.29
C ALA A 298 -13.55 -4.36 4.32
N ALA A 299 -14.03 -3.53 3.41
CA ALA A 299 -15.01 -3.88 2.40
C ALA A 299 -14.68 -3.15 1.11
N SER A 300 -14.83 -3.84 -0.01
CA SER A 300 -14.55 -3.30 -1.35
C SER A 300 -15.81 -3.14 -2.20
N ALA A 301 -16.93 -3.74 -1.77
CA ALA A 301 -18.18 -3.69 -2.51
C ALA A 301 -19.00 -2.45 -2.18
N GLY A 302 -19.70 -1.93 -3.18
CA GLY A 302 -20.58 -0.78 -3.05
C GLY A 302 -21.65 -0.76 -4.14
N LYS A 303 -22.52 0.26 -4.14
CA LYS A 303 -23.61 0.42 -5.12
C LYS A 303 -23.11 0.90 -6.49
N VAL A 304 -21.92 1.49 -6.52
CA VAL A 304 -21.28 2.06 -7.72
C VAL A 304 -19.99 1.29 -8.06
N ASN A 305 -19.47 1.52 -9.25
CA ASN A 305 -18.16 1.01 -9.64
C ASN A 305 -17.06 1.78 -8.87
N LEU A 306 -16.08 1.05 -8.28
CA LEU A 306 -14.99 1.62 -7.50
C LEU A 306 -15.49 2.65 -6.46
N PRO A 307 -16.26 2.24 -5.44
CA PRO A 307 -16.78 3.17 -4.44
C PRO A 307 -15.61 3.77 -3.65
N VAL A 308 -15.29 5.05 -3.87
CA VAL A 308 -14.10 5.74 -3.32
C VAL A 308 -13.97 5.57 -1.81
N ALA A 309 -15.10 5.67 -1.08
CA ALA A 309 -15.11 5.46 0.38
C ALA A 309 -14.57 4.08 0.83
N GLN A 310 -14.58 3.08 -0.04
CA GLN A 310 -14.10 1.72 0.26
C GLN A 310 -12.61 1.53 -0.06
N TYR A 311 -11.91 2.61 -0.37
CA TYR A 311 -10.45 2.64 -0.58
C TYR A 311 -9.77 3.61 0.38
N HIS A 312 -10.51 4.39 1.17
CA HIS A 312 -9.99 5.37 2.10
C HIS A 312 -9.37 4.70 3.33
N ILE A 313 -8.07 4.86 3.49
CA ILE A 313 -7.24 4.28 4.56
C ILE A 313 -6.41 5.36 5.25
N PRO A 314 -5.98 5.17 6.51
CA PRO A 314 -5.07 6.11 7.16
C PRO A 314 -3.64 5.95 6.64
N LEU A 315 -2.88 7.05 6.68
CA LEU A 315 -1.42 7.04 6.64
C LEU A 315 -0.89 7.97 7.73
N MET A 316 -0.01 7.43 8.58
CA MET A 316 0.71 8.17 9.61
C MET A 316 2.21 7.96 9.44
N ILE A 317 3.00 9.03 9.53
CA ILE A 317 4.45 8.96 9.61
C ILE A 317 4.86 9.56 10.97
N TYR A 318 5.39 8.70 11.83
CA TYR A 318 5.59 9.00 13.24
C TYR A 318 7.05 8.87 13.66
N ASN A 319 7.56 9.86 14.30
CA ASN A 319 8.66 9.84 15.24
C ASN A 319 8.71 11.21 15.96
N PRO A 320 8.42 11.30 17.27
CA PRO A 320 8.34 12.58 17.99
C PRO A 320 9.71 13.26 18.18
N HIS A 321 10.83 12.56 17.95
CA HIS A 321 12.19 13.12 18.04
C HIS A 321 12.67 13.74 16.74
N ILE A 322 12.08 13.34 15.59
CA ILE A 322 12.53 13.74 14.25
C ILE A 322 11.50 14.63 13.56
N LEU A 323 10.21 14.29 13.72
CA LEU A 323 9.11 14.86 12.95
C LEU A 323 8.22 15.72 13.84
N LYS A 324 7.75 16.84 13.29
CA LYS A 324 6.70 17.64 13.94
C LYS A 324 5.33 17.16 13.44
N PRO A 325 4.34 17.01 14.32
CA PRO A 325 2.99 16.65 13.93
C PRO A 325 2.43 17.64 12.91
N LYS A 326 1.77 17.11 11.89
CA LYS A 326 1.15 17.92 10.84
C LYS A 326 0.04 17.11 10.15
N GLN A 327 -1.11 17.71 9.92
CA GLN A 327 -2.15 17.15 9.06
C GLN A 327 -1.89 17.52 7.61
N ILE A 328 -2.11 16.57 6.70
CA ILE A 328 -1.94 16.71 5.25
C ILE A 328 -3.19 16.19 4.55
N ASP A 329 -3.84 17.06 3.78
CA ASP A 329 -5.10 16.77 3.10
C ASP A 329 -4.90 16.50 1.59
N ASN A 330 -3.64 16.49 1.11
CA ASN A 330 -3.32 16.20 -0.28
C ASN A 330 -3.73 14.77 -0.65
N LEU A 331 -4.34 14.64 -1.83
CA LEU A 331 -4.74 13.35 -2.39
C LEU A 331 -3.50 12.49 -2.72
N ALA A 332 -3.44 11.28 -2.17
CA ALA A 332 -2.32 10.36 -2.39
C ALA A 332 -2.76 8.89 -2.27
N SER A 333 -1.89 7.98 -2.65
CA SER A 333 -2.11 6.54 -2.55
C SER A 333 -0.86 5.77 -2.15
N GLN A 334 -1.01 4.50 -1.85
CA GLN A 334 0.05 3.63 -1.30
C GLN A 334 1.36 3.63 -2.09
N ILE A 335 1.33 3.88 -3.41
CA ILE A 335 2.56 3.94 -4.23
C ILE A 335 3.48 5.10 -3.85
N ASP A 336 2.97 6.09 -3.14
CA ASP A 336 3.71 7.29 -2.77
C ASP A 336 4.47 7.15 -1.43
N ILE A 337 4.24 6.06 -0.66
CA ILE A 337 4.85 5.85 0.66
C ILE A 337 6.37 5.82 0.59
N ILE A 338 6.93 4.92 -0.22
CA ILE A 338 8.39 4.74 -0.29
C ILE A 338 9.11 5.98 -0.84
N PRO A 339 8.66 6.62 -1.94
CA PRO A 339 9.24 7.89 -2.37
C PRO A 339 9.24 8.97 -1.27
N THR A 340 8.17 9.05 -0.48
CA THR A 340 8.06 10.00 0.65
C THR A 340 9.05 9.69 1.76
N VAL A 341 9.19 8.42 2.14
CA VAL A 341 10.18 7.97 3.12
C VAL A 341 11.60 8.28 2.65
N LEU A 342 11.92 8.01 1.39
CA LEU A 342 13.23 8.33 0.80
C LEU A 342 13.51 9.83 0.79
N GLY A 343 12.49 10.65 0.55
CA GLY A 343 12.57 12.12 0.68
C GLY A 343 12.88 12.57 2.11
N LEU A 344 12.22 11.97 3.12
CA LEU A 344 12.51 12.24 4.54
C LEU A 344 13.92 11.83 4.96
N LEU A 345 14.45 10.75 4.40
CA LEU A 345 15.83 10.31 4.62
C LEU A 345 16.86 11.17 3.89
N ASN A 346 16.43 12.02 2.97
CA ASN A 346 17.28 12.79 2.06
C ASN A 346 18.32 11.92 1.36
N LEU A 347 17.89 10.75 0.90
CA LEU A 347 18.77 9.71 0.35
C LEU A 347 18.91 9.87 -1.17
N PRO A 348 20.11 10.20 -1.70
CA PRO A 348 20.30 10.23 -3.15
C PRO A 348 20.28 8.81 -3.70
N HIS A 349 19.54 8.61 -4.80
CA HIS A 349 19.37 7.27 -5.39
C HIS A 349 18.91 7.33 -6.85
N THR A 350 19.11 6.23 -7.56
CA THR A 350 18.46 6.00 -8.86
C THR A 350 17.17 5.22 -8.61
N THR A 351 16.10 5.60 -9.30
CA THR A 351 14.76 5.02 -9.06
C THR A 351 14.00 4.72 -10.34
N LYS A 352 13.17 3.65 -10.28
CA LYS A 352 12.10 3.32 -11.24
C LYS A 352 10.73 3.33 -10.56
N LEU A 353 10.62 3.88 -9.36
CA LEU A 353 9.36 3.97 -8.62
C LEU A 353 8.43 4.99 -9.29
N TRP A 354 7.13 4.72 -9.30
CA TRP A 354 6.10 5.54 -9.95
C TRP A 354 5.49 6.59 -9.02
N GLY A 355 5.60 6.38 -7.73
CA GLY A 355 5.14 7.31 -6.71
C GLY A 355 5.99 8.57 -6.64
N THR A 356 5.50 9.54 -5.87
CA THR A 356 6.13 10.83 -5.64
C THR A 356 6.35 11.08 -4.15
N ASP A 357 7.29 11.95 -3.79
CA ASP A 357 7.42 12.44 -2.42
C ASP A 357 6.28 13.43 -2.13
N ILE A 358 5.25 12.96 -1.49
CA ILE A 358 4.02 13.73 -1.25
C ILE A 358 4.13 14.77 -0.13
N LEU A 359 5.23 14.76 0.63
CA LEU A 359 5.51 15.80 1.63
C LEU A 359 6.09 17.06 0.99
N ASN A 360 6.98 16.88 0.02
CA ASN A 360 7.68 17.99 -0.63
C ASN A 360 7.06 18.33 -1.99
N PHE A 361 6.52 17.34 -2.70
CA PHE A 361 6.04 17.48 -4.09
C PHE A 361 4.75 16.68 -4.30
N PRO A 362 3.63 17.10 -3.71
CA PRO A 362 2.37 16.37 -3.80
C PRO A 362 1.85 16.35 -5.24
N ALA A 363 1.66 15.15 -5.79
CA ALA A 363 1.07 14.96 -7.12
C ALA A 363 -0.46 15.13 -7.13
N ASN A 364 -1.10 15.17 -5.97
CA ASN A 364 -2.55 15.29 -5.78
C ASN A 364 -3.35 14.30 -6.63
N ARG A 365 -2.92 13.06 -6.66
CA ARG A 365 -3.55 11.95 -7.38
C ARG A 365 -3.58 10.69 -6.54
N ALA A 366 -4.53 9.79 -6.83
CA ALA A 366 -4.57 8.46 -6.25
C ALA A 366 -5.01 7.41 -7.28
N PHE A 367 -4.58 6.17 -7.05
CA PHE A 367 -4.96 5.00 -7.84
C PHE A 367 -5.77 4.05 -6.98
N ILE A 368 -6.90 3.57 -7.52
CA ILE A 368 -7.76 2.57 -6.88
C ILE A 368 -8.10 1.49 -7.90
N SER A 369 -8.30 0.25 -7.49
CA SER A 369 -8.60 -0.81 -8.44
C SER A 369 -9.37 -2.00 -7.85
N THR A 370 -10.05 -2.71 -8.74
CA THR A 370 -10.43 -4.11 -8.54
C THR A 370 -9.61 -5.01 -9.47
N TYR A 371 -10.03 -6.26 -9.62
CA TYR A 371 -9.44 -7.16 -10.60
C TYR A 371 -9.56 -6.65 -12.05
N GLN A 372 -10.64 -5.95 -12.38
CA GLN A 372 -10.96 -5.49 -13.74
C GLN A 372 -11.02 -3.98 -13.88
N LEU A 373 -11.41 -3.26 -12.84
CA LEU A 373 -11.59 -1.82 -12.92
C LEU A 373 -10.34 -1.11 -12.42
N LEU A 374 -9.91 -0.10 -13.18
CA LEU A 374 -8.75 0.72 -12.88
C LEU A 374 -9.24 2.16 -12.72
N GLY A 375 -9.06 2.74 -11.55
CA GLY A 375 -9.51 4.08 -11.21
C GLY A 375 -8.36 5.03 -10.96
N TYR A 376 -8.40 6.20 -11.59
CA TYR A 376 -7.49 7.30 -11.43
C TYR A 376 -8.23 8.51 -10.86
N MET A 377 -7.81 8.97 -9.70
CA MET A 377 -8.38 10.11 -9.00
C MET A 377 -7.45 11.31 -9.10
N LYS A 378 -7.98 12.46 -9.51
CA LYS A 378 -7.27 13.74 -9.54
C LYS A 378 -8.27 14.88 -9.73
N ASP A 379 -8.01 16.05 -9.13
CA ASP A 379 -8.78 17.28 -9.33
C ASP A 379 -10.31 17.08 -9.15
N GLU A 380 -10.70 16.37 -8.06
CA GLU A 380 -12.08 16.02 -7.75
C GLU A 380 -12.79 15.16 -8.82
N HIS A 381 -12.03 14.49 -9.67
CA HIS A 381 -12.54 13.54 -10.65
C HIS A 381 -12.06 12.12 -10.40
N LEU A 382 -12.85 11.15 -10.85
CA LEU A 382 -12.47 9.74 -10.92
C LEU A 382 -12.66 9.26 -12.36
N ILE A 383 -11.58 8.83 -12.99
CA ILE A 383 -11.60 8.16 -14.29
C ILE A 383 -11.57 6.66 -14.07
N ILE A 384 -12.53 5.93 -14.61
CA ILE A 384 -12.59 4.46 -14.52
C ILE A 384 -12.37 3.84 -15.90
N LEU A 385 -11.33 3.01 -16.00
CA LEU A 385 -11.10 2.15 -17.16
C LEU A 385 -11.64 0.74 -16.86
N ALA A 386 -12.35 0.16 -17.81
CA ALA A 386 -12.92 -1.18 -17.73
C ALA A 386 -12.65 -1.97 -19.02
N PRO A 387 -12.62 -3.32 -18.97
CA PRO A 387 -12.43 -4.15 -20.16
C PRO A 387 -13.51 -3.89 -21.21
N ASN A 388 -13.08 -3.76 -22.48
CA ASN A 388 -13.95 -3.58 -23.64
C ASN A 388 -14.96 -2.43 -23.55
N SER A 389 -14.63 -1.43 -22.75
CA SER A 389 -15.48 -0.27 -22.49
C SER A 389 -14.72 1.02 -22.73
N LYS A 390 -15.45 2.09 -23.06
CA LYS A 390 -14.88 3.44 -23.00
C LYS A 390 -14.60 3.82 -21.54
N ALA A 391 -13.62 4.70 -21.35
CA ALA A 391 -13.39 5.32 -20.04
C ALA A 391 -14.65 6.03 -19.59
N LYS A 392 -14.92 5.98 -18.28
CA LYS A 392 -16.01 6.72 -17.65
C LYS A 392 -15.41 7.74 -16.70
N ALA A 393 -15.98 8.94 -16.70
CA ALA A 393 -15.60 10.03 -15.81
C ALA A 393 -16.68 10.27 -14.76
N TYR A 394 -16.25 10.58 -13.56
CA TYR A 394 -17.11 10.91 -12.43
C TYR A 394 -16.58 12.16 -11.73
N GLN A 395 -17.48 13.10 -11.42
CA GLN A 395 -17.21 14.18 -10.47
C GLN A 395 -17.32 13.62 -9.05
N LEU A 396 -16.35 13.93 -8.20
CA LEU A 396 -16.35 13.58 -6.79
C LEU A 396 -16.84 14.75 -5.94
N SER A 397 -17.68 14.45 -4.95
CA SER A 397 -18.04 15.37 -3.87
C SER A 397 -17.90 14.62 -2.55
N GLY A 398 -16.74 14.79 -1.90
CA GLY A 398 -16.31 13.91 -0.84
C GLY A 398 -16.18 12.47 -1.36
N THR A 399 -16.96 11.53 -0.81
CA THR A 399 -17.00 10.13 -1.24
C THR A 399 -18.12 9.81 -2.24
N ASN A 400 -18.95 10.77 -2.60
CA ASN A 400 -20.02 10.59 -3.58
C ASN A 400 -19.49 10.74 -5.02
N GLN A 401 -20.03 9.92 -5.93
CA GLN A 401 -19.60 9.83 -7.33
C GLN A 401 -20.80 10.12 -8.24
N TYR A 402 -20.67 11.12 -9.09
CA TYR A 402 -21.67 11.51 -10.08
C TYR A 402 -21.08 11.32 -11.47
N GLU A 403 -21.65 10.39 -12.26
CA GLU A 403 -21.21 10.17 -13.64
C GLU A 403 -21.43 11.43 -14.46
N ILE A 404 -20.42 11.86 -15.20
CA ILE A 404 -20.45 13.04 -16.04
C ILE A 404 -20.19 12.66 -17.50
N ASP A 405 -20.82 13.37 -18.41
CA ASP A 405 -20.54 13.26 -19.84
C ASP A 405 -19.14 13.81 -20.13
N ASP A 406 -18.34 13.02 -20.84
CA ASP A 406 -16.92 13.10 -20.96
C ASP A 406 -16.45 14.41 -21.63
N ASN A 407 -15.81 15.28 -20.85
CA ASN A 407 -14.82 16.19 -21.40
C ASN A 407 -13.71 16.56 -20.40
N VAL A 408 -13.26 15.59 -19.62
CA VAL A 408 -12.05 15.70 -18.77
C VAL A 408 -10.80 15.19 -19.52
N GLY A 409 -10.73 15.46 -20.82
CA GLY A 409 -9.82 14.93 -21.84
C GLY A 409 -8.40 14.61 -21.38
N ASN A 410 -7.71 15.53 -20.72
CA ASN A 410 -6.35 15.32 -20.23
C ASN A 410 -6.28 14.26 -19.12
N LEU A 411 -7.26 14.22 -18.19
CA LEU A 411 -7.27 13.26 -17.09
C LEU A 411 -7.50 11.82 -17.58
N THR A 412 -8.35 11.66 -18.61
CA THR A 412 -8.54 10.34 -19.25
C THR A 412 -7.25 9.84 -19.90
N HIS A 413 -6.50 10.71 -20.59
CA HIS A 413 -5.21 10.35 -21.15
C HIS A 413 -4.17 10.05 -20.06
N GLU A 414 -4.13 10.80 -18.97
CA GLU A 414 -3.27 10.50 -17.83
C GLU A 414 -3.59 9.10 -17.24
N ALA A 415 -4.87 8.80 -17.00
CA ALA A 415 -5.32 7.50 -16.49
C ALA A 415 -4.87 6.35 -17.41
N ILE A 416 -5.15 6.47 -18.72
CA ILE A 416 -4.71 5.47 -19.71
C ILE A 416 -3.19 5.32 -19.67
N SER A 417 -2.45 6.42 -19.65
CA SER A 417 -0.97 6.43 -19.67
C SER A 417 -0.37 5.65 -18.50
N PHE A 418 -0.82 5.94 -17.28
CA PHE A 418 -0.30 5.25 -16.09
C PHE A 418 -0.57 3.75 -16.13
N PHE A 419 -1.80 3.34 -16.41
CA PHE A 419 -2.16 1.92 -16.38
C PHE A 419 -1.58 1.15 -17.58
N GLN A 420 -1.55 1.76 -18.77
CA GLN A 420 -0.94 1.18 -19.97
C GLN A 420 0.56 0.99 -19.78
N ALA A 421 1.27 2.04 -19.37
CA ALA A 421 2.71 1.98 -19.20
C ALA A 421 3.12 1.01 -18.08
N ALA A 422 2.42 1.01 -16.91
CA ALA A 422 2.69 0.07 -15.83
C ALA A 422 2.51 -1.40 -16.29
N SER A 423 1.45 -1.68 -17.04
CA SER A 423 1.19 -3.01 -17.60
C SER A 423 2.25 -3.42 -18.62
N SER A 424 2.62 -2.51 -19.53
CA SER A 424 3.65 -2.74 -20.54
C SER A 424 5.02 -2.99 -19.89
N PHE A 425 5.40 -2.21 -18.88
CA PHE A 425 6.68 -2.37 -18.19
C PHE A 425 6.78 -3.72 -17.49
N TYR A 426 5.68 -4.18 -16.88
CA TYR A 426 5.66 -5.54 -16.31
C TYR A 426 5.78 -6.62 -17.41
N GLU A 427 4.99 -6.52 -18.48
CA GLU A 427 4.96 -7.51 -19.57
C GLU A 427 6.31 -7.60 -20.30
N ASN A 428 6.98 -6.48 -20.50
CA ASN A 428 8.26 -6.39 -21.22
C ASN A 428 9.49 -6.61 -20.29
N GLY A 429 9.29 -6.88 -18.99
CA GLY A 429 10.37 -7.10 -18.03
C GLY A 429 11.16 -5.83 -17.66
N GLU A 430 10.60 -4.64 -17.90
CA GLU A 430 11.26 -3.37 -17.56
C GLU A 430 11.25 -3.07 -16.05
N LEU A 431 10.38 -3.74 -15.30
CA LEU A 431 10.39 -3.71 -13.84
C LEU A 431 11.52 -4.55 -13.23
N VAL A 432 12.19 -5.40 -13.99
CA VAL A 432 13.28 -6.23 -13.48
C VAL A 432 14.51 -5.36 -13.20
N GLU A 433 15.13 -5.58 -12.03
CA GLU A 433 16.45 -4.99 -11.72
C GLU A 433 17.51 -5.63 -12.62
N LYS A 434 18.15 -4.83 -13.45
CA LYS A 434 19.28 -5.30 -14.24
C LYS A 434 20.48 -5.41 -13.32
N SER A 435 21.01 -6.63 -13.15
CA SER A 435 22.31 -6.83 -12.51
C SER A 435 23.37 -6.08 -13.33
N PHE A 436 24.04 -5.14 -12.69
CA PHE A 436 25.24 -4.51 -13.24
C PHE A 436 26.45 -5.42 -13.06
#